data_a9a5fbfeda045590baecf6d704a4a9f2
#
_entry.id   a9a5fbfeda045590baecf6d704a4a9f2
#
_cell.length_a   1.000
_cell.length_b   1.000
_cell.length_c   1.000
_cell.angle_alpha   90.00
_cell.angle_beta   90.00
_cell.angle_gamma   90.00
#
_symmetry.space_group_name_H-M   'P 1'
#
loop_
_entity.id
_entity.type
_entity.pdbx_description
1 polymer ?
#
loop_
_entity_poly.entity_id
_entity_poly.type
_entity_poly.pdbx_seq_one_letter_code
_entity_poly.pdbx_strand_id
1 'polypeptide(L)'
;MGEARKNWNPQQALNGQSQVSRVQLNHASELLQSMDPALHQASHDPFGAQAMVFTLLLSQQEDGCREQMSALEENGHAALVQEMGRLLPHIRAMDARTKLPLVDLAIPSLRQLSPAQFEAFSQTLQWLIESDQQIDLFEFALQKVVERHLRHHFVAQSRQAPSHHVILPLLPHAQVLISGFAHIGHDQAAATQLAFERGIAQLGELGKKLTLLPFDQCNLPQMNEAIEHLNLATPGLRQRIIFSLAHTVGADGSVTLKEAELLRAFADALDCPIPPHVDTPIETQPT
;
A
#
# COMPACT_ATOMS: atom_id res chain seq x y z
N MET A 1 13.65 17.49 -8.13
CA MET A 1 12.44 18.12 -8.70
C MET A 1 11.31 17.78 -7.75
N GLY A 2 10.75 18.76 -6.98
CA GLY A 2 9.74 18.47 -5.96
C GLY A 2 8.46 17.97 -6.61
N GLU A 3 7.89 16.89 -6.07
CA GLU A 3 6.60 16.38 -6.51
C GLU A 3 5.52 17.46 -6.32
N ALA A 4 4.58 17.56 -7.27
CA ALA A 4 3.48 18.51 -7.17
C ALA A 4 2.58 18.14 -6.00
N ARG A 5 2.43 19.04 -5.02
CA ARG A 5 1.52 18.87 -3.88
C ARG A 5 0.12 19.34 -4.28
N LYS A 6 -0.90 18.61 -3.84
CA LYS A 6 -2.30 18.88 -4.14
C LYS A 6 -3.09 19.13 -2.87
N ASN A 7 -4.16 19.94 -2.95
CA ASN A 7 -5.05 20.17 -1.82
C ASN A 7 -5.68 18.86 -1.34
N TRP A 8 -5.64 18.64 -0.04
CA TRP A 8 -6.09 17.40 0.59
C TRP A 8 -7.20 17.64 1.61
N ASN A 9 -8.27 16.87 1.48
CA ASN A 9 -9.33 16.80 2.48
C ASN A 9 -9.52 15.34 2.93
N PRO A 10 -9.10 14.97 4.16
CA PRO A 10 -9.20 13.61 4.65
C PRO A 10 -10.61 13.04 4.62
N GLN A 11 -11.63 13.86 4.91
CA GLN A 11 -13.03 13.42 4.89
C GLN A 11 -13.52 13.08 3.48
N GLN A 12 -13.13 13.86 2.49
CA GLN A 12 -13.50 13.58 1.09
C GLN A 12 -12.79 12.33 0.56
N ALA A 13 -11.54 12.11 0.92
CA ALA A 13 -10.78 10.94 0.52
C ALA A 13 -11.40 9.63 1.03
N LEU A 14 -12.05 9.65 2.19
CA LEU A 14 -12.65 8.47 2.81
C LEU A 14 -14.15 8.33 2.56
N ASN A 15 -14.88 9.39 2.28
CA ASN A 15 -16.32 9.35 2.01
C ASN A 15 -16.69 8.59 0.72
N GLY A 16 -15.72 8.33 -0.15
CA GLY A 16 -15.88 7.50 -1.35
C GLY A 16 -16.13 6.01 -1.08
N GLN A 17 -16.01 5.55 0.17
CA GLN A 17 -16.20 4.13 0.52
C GLN A 17 -17.64 3.63 0.36
N SER A 18 -18.65 4.52 0.39
CA SER A 18 -20.06 4.13 0.33
C SER A 18 -20.74 4.33 -1.03
N GLN A 19 -20.17 5.14 -1.93
CA GLN A 19 -20.71 5.34 -3.28
C GLN A 19 -19.56 5.65 -4.25
N VAL A 20 -19.27 4.71 -5.15
CA VAL A 20 -18.32 4.95 -6.25
C VAL A 20 -18.95 5.98 -7.18
N SER A 21 -18.36 7.16 -7.29
CA SER A 21 -18.84 8.22 -8.17
C SER A 21 -18.55 7.87 -9.65
N ARG A 22 -19.35 8.44 -10.58
CA ARG A 22 -19.08 8.29 -12.02
C ARG A 22 -17.69 8.79 -12.41
N VAL A 23 -17.18 9.81 -11.71
CA VAL A 23 -15.83 10.35 -11.92
C VAL A 23 -14.78 9.31 -11.56
N GLN A 24 -14.95 8.59 -10.45
CA GLN A 24 -14.04 7.51 -10.04
C GLN A 24 -14.07 6.33 -10.99
N LEU A 25 -15.25 5.95 -11.52
CA LEU A 25 -15.40 4.90 -12.54
C LEU A 25 -14.71 5.28 -13.85
N ASN A 26 -14.91 6.52 -14.31
CA ASN A 26 -14.25 7.02 -15.51
C ASN A 26 -12.73 7.05 -15.33
N HIS A 27 -12.24 7.53 -14.20
CA HIS A 27 -10.82 7.55 -13.89
C HIS A 27 -10.21 6.14 -13.83
N ALA A 28 -10.88 5.18 -13.19
CA ALA A 28 -10.45 3.79 -13.20
C ALA A 28 -10.41 3.21 -14.63
N SER A 29 -11.41 3.54 -15.45
CA SER A 29 -11.44 3.13 -16.87
C SER A 29 -10.30 3.76 -17.67
N GLU A 30 -10.02 5.04 -17.46
CA GLU A 30 -8.88 5.74 -18.09
C GLU A 30 -7.54 5.14 -17.67
N LEU A 31 -7.35 4.84 -16.39
CA LEU A 31 -6.14 4.17 -15.89
C LEU A 31 -5.94 2.81 -16.55
N LEU A 32 -7.00 2.01 -16.67
CA LEU A 32 -6.94 0.71 -17.34
C LEU A 32 -6.64 0.83 -18.84
N GLN A 33 -7.23 1.82 -19.52
CA GLN A 33 -6.98 2.09 -20.94
C GLN A 33 -5.57 2.64 -21.21
N SER A 34 -4.99 3.35 -20.26
CA SER A 34 -3.62 3.86 -20.35
C SER A 34 -2.55 2.84 -19.98
N MET A 35 -2.95 1.66 -19.50
CA MET A 35 -2.03 0.61 -19.09
C MET A 35 -1.29 0.02 -20.29
N ASP A 36 0.01 -0.20 -20.13
CA ASP A 36 0.83 -0.83 -21.16
C ASP A 36 0.29 -2.22 -21.52
N PRO A 37 0.11 -2.53 -22.82
CA PRO A 37 -0.43 -3.81 -23.25
C PRO A 37 0.37 -5.03 -22.76
N ALA A 38 1.69 -4.91 -22.58
CA ALA A 38 2.53 -5.98 -22.07
C ALA A 38 2.21 -6.29 -20.59
N LEU A 39 1.99 -5.26 -19.78
CA LEU A 39 1.58 -5.39 -18.38
C LEU A 39 0.16 -5.94 -18.25
N HIS A 40 -0.74 -5.44 -19.10
CA HIS A 40 -2.11 -5.94 -19.14
C HIS A 40 -2.15 -7.42 -19.51
N GLN A 41 -1.39 -7.85 -20.54
CA GLN A 41 -1.29 -9.26 -20.91
C GLN A 41 -0.71 -10.12 -19.77
N ALA A 42 0.38 -9.67 -19.14
CA ALA A 42 1.01 -10.39 -18.04
C ALA A 42 0.06 -10.56 -16.84
N SER A 43 -0.79 -9.57 -16.52
CA SER A 43 -1.73 -9.67 -15.42
C SER A 43 -2.80 -10.75 -15.57
N HIS A 44 -3.06 -11.21 -16.80
CA HIS A 44 -4.08 -12.23 -17.12
C HIS A 44 -3.52 -13.65 -17.22
N ASP A 45 -2.23 -13.85 -17.01
CA ASP A 45 -1.56 -15.15 -16.98
C ASP A 45 -0.93 -15.40 -15.60
N PRO A 46 -1.12 -16.58 -14.97
CA PRO A 46 -0.57 -16.84 -13.63
C PRO A 46 0.94 -16.67 -13.51
N PHE A 47 1.70 -17.05 -14.54
CA PHE A 47 3.15 -16.90 -14.56
C PHE A 47 3.56 -15.43 -14.78
N GLY A 48 2.93 -14.77 -15.74
CA GLY A 48 3.13 -13.35 -16.01
C GLY A 48 2.75 -12.48 -14.81
N ALA A 49 1.65 -12.80 -14.12
CA ALA A 49 1.22 -12.09 -12.91
C ALA A 49 2.22 -12.21 -11.75
N GLN A 50 2.83 -13.39 -11.54
CA GLN A 50 3.91 -13.57 -10.57
C GLN A 50 5.12 -12.71 -10.93
N ALA A 51 5.60 -12.82 -12.20
CA ALA A 51 6.73 -12.04 -12.69
C ALA A 51 6.50 -10.53 -12.52
N MET A 52 5.28 -10.07 -12.83
CA MET A 52 4.88 -8.68 -12.73
C MET A 52 4.90 -8.18 -11.29
N VAL A 53 4.34 -8.94 -10.34
CA VAL A 53 4.36 -8.56 -8.91
C VAL A 53 5.79 -8.53 -8.38
N PHE A 54 6.62 -9.51 -8.71
CA PHE A 54 8.02 -9.50 -8.31
C PHE A 54 8.79 -8.32 -8.92
N THR A 55 8.52 -7.97 -10.18
CA THR A 55 9.16 -6.83 -10.83
C THR A 55 8.77 -5.48 -10.19
N LEU A 56 7.53 -5.37 -9.67
CA LEU A 56 7.09 -4.19 -8.90
C LEU A 56 7.85 -4.02 -7.59
N LEU A 57 8.40 -5.10 -7.04
CA LEU A 57 9.12 -5.14 -5.76
C LEU A 57 10.64 -5.19 -5.93
N LEU A 58 11.16 -5.11 -7.15
CA LEU A 58 12.59 -4.98 -7.38
C LEU A 58 13.08 -3.61 -6.93
N SER A 59 14.28 -3.60 -6.34
CA SER A 59 14.96 -2.36 -5.95
C SER A 59 14.98 -1.33 -7.07
N GLN A 60 14.71 -0.08 -6.71
CA GLN A 60 14.79 1.04 -7.65
C GLN A 60 16.24 1.37 -8.03
N GLN A 61 17.22 0.93 -7.24
CA GLN A 61 18.63 1.07 -7.52
C GLN A 61 19.08 -0.02 -8.50
N GLU A 62 19.85 0.37 -9.54
CA GLU A 62 20.27 -0.56 -10.59
C GLU A 62 21.09 -1.74 -10.06
N ASP A 63 21.97 -1.48 -9.10
CA ASP A 63 22.84 -2.52 -8.51
C ASP A 63 22.01 -3.50 -7.67
N GLY A 64 21.12 -3.02 -6.79
CA GLY A 64 20.22 -3.85 -6.00
C GLY A 64 19.28 -4.69 -6.87
N CYS A 65 18.69 -4.07 -7.90
CA CYS A 65 17.85 -4.78 -8.88
C CYS A 65 18.63 -5.91 -9.58
N ARG A 66 19.87 -5.65 -9.98
CA ARG A 66 20.73 -6.65 -10.64
C ARG A 66 21.09 -7.80 -9.70
N GLU A 67 21.45 -7.49 -8.45
CA GLU A 67 21.75 -8.48 -7.42
C GLU A 67 20.54 -9.36 -7.12
N GLN A 68 19.35 -8.79 -6.97
CA GLN A 68 18.11 -9.53 -6.76
C GLN A 68 17.78 -10.46 -7.93
N MET A 69 17.89 -9.98 -9.18
CA MET A 69 17.65 -10.80 -10.36
C MET A 69 18.67 -11.93 -10.50
N SER A 70 19.97 -11.66 -10.25
CA SER A 70 21.03 -12.68 -10.27
C SER A 70 20.77 -13.78 -9.24
N ALA A 71 20.44 -13.40 -8.02
CA ALA A 71 20.14 -14.36 -6.96
C ALA A 71 18.91 -15.23 -7.28
N LEU A 72 17.87 -14.67 -7.89
CA LEU A 72 16.72 -15.45 -8.37
C LEU A 72 17.11 -16.44 -9.46
N GLU A 73 17.97 -16.05 -10.40
CA GLU A 73 18.46 -16.91 -11.49
C GLU A 73 19.29 -18.07 -10.93
N GLU A 74 20.20 -17.80 -9.99
CA GLU A 74 21.04 -18.79 -9.31
C GLU A 74 20.21 -19.81 -8.52
N ASN A 75 19.06 -19.38 -7.97
CA ASN A 75 18.10 -20.24 -7.28
C ASN A 75 17.13 -21.00 -8.21
N GLY A 76 17.41 -21.02 -9.52
CA GLY A 76 16.67 -21.83 -10.50
C GLY A 76 15.44 -21.13 -11.10
N HIS A 77 15.26 -19.84 -10.89
CA HIS A 77 14.13 -19.07 -11.42
C HIS A 77 14.43 -18.37 -12.76
N ALA A 78 15.30 -18.95 -13.62
CA ALA A 78 15.76 -18.33 -14.88
C ALA A 78 14.61 -17.88 -15.80
N ALA A 79 13.58 -18.70 -15.99
CA ALA A 79 12.42 -18.33 -16.81
C ALA A 79 11.65 -17.14 -16.22
N LEU A 80 11.53 -17.08 -14.90
CA LEU A 80 10.89 -15.99 -14.17
C LEU A 80 11.71 -14.69 -14.34
N VAL A 81 13.03 -14.76 -14.16
CA VAL A 81 13.95 -13.63 -14.35
C VAL A 81 13.90 -13.08 -15.77
N GLN A 82 13.81 -13.96 -16.76
CA GLN A 82 13.64 -13.55 -18.16
C GLN A 82 12.35 -12.75 -18.35
N GLU A 83 11.23 -13.21 -17.80
CA GLU A 83 9.95 -12.50 -17.89
C GLU A 83 9.96 -11.20 -17.10
N MET A 84 10.55 -11.18 -15.90
CA MET A 84 10.77 -9.97 -15.11
C MET A 84 11.61 -8.93 -15.89
N GLY A 85 12.68 -9.37 -16.56
CA GLY A 85 13.51 -8.50 -17.40
C GLY A 85 12.73 -7.91 -18.58
N ARG A 86 11.78 -8.67 -19.16
CA ARG A 86 10.89 -8.17 -20.20
C ARG A 86 9.92 -7.11 -19.67
N LEU A 87 9.39 -7.27 -18.47
CA LEU A 87 8.41 -6.38 -17.86
C LEU A 87 9.04 -5.14 -17.20
N LEU A 88 10.28 -5.21 -16.77
CA LEU A 88 10.96 -4.17 -16.00
C LEU A 88 10.94 -2.78 -16.66
N PRO A 89 11.24 -2.61 -17.97
CA PRO A 89 11.17 -1.30 -18.62
C PRO A 89 9.76 -0.69 -18.57
N HIS A 90 8.73 -1.50 -18.74
CA HIS A 90 7.33 -1.08 -18.71
C HIS A 90 6.90 -0.65 -17.30
N ILE A 91 7.33 -1.40 -16.26
CA ILE A 91 7.05 -1.07 -14.85
C ILE A 91 7.79 0.20 -14.42
N ARG A 92 9.04 0.39 -14.87
CA ARG A 92 9.80 1.61 -14.56
C ARG A 92 9.24 2.87 -15.24
N ALA A 93 8.61 2.71 -16.40
CA ALA A 93 7.98 3.81 -17.13
C ALA A 93 6.56 4.15 -16.65
N MET A 94 5.93 3.30 -15.83
CA MET A 94 4.53 3.47 -15.43
C MET A 94 4.34 4.56 -14.38
N ASP A 95 3.15 5.18 -14.41
CA ASP A 95 2.71 6.12 -13.37
C ASP A 95 2.46 5.37 -12.04
N ALA A 96 2.90 5.95 -10.92
CA ALA A 96 2.69 5.38 -9.59
C ALA A 96 1.22 5.05 -9.28
N ARG A 97 0.27 5.85 -9.83
CA ARG A 97 -1.19 5.63 -9.69
C ARG A 97 -1.68 4.31 -10.28
N THR A 98 -0.93 3.73 -11.22
CA THR A 98 -1.31 2.49 -11.91
C THR A 98 -0.78 1.23 -11.21
N LYS A 99 0.14 1.35 -10.25
CA LYS A 99 0.75 0.20 -9.56
C LYS A 99 -0.29 -0.63 -8.78
N LEU A 100 -1.12 0.00 -7.94
CA LEU A 100 -2.18 -0.70 -7.21
C LEU A 100 -3.24 -1.30 -8.15
N PRO A 101 -3.82 -0.57 -9.10
CA PRO A 101 -4.72 -1.16 -10.11
C PRO A 101 -4.11 -2.33 -10.88
N LEU A 102 -2.82 -2.29 -11.17
CA LEU A 102 -2.11 -3.39 -11.83
C LEU A 102 -2.06 -4.64 -10.94
N VAL A 103 -1.80 -4.48 -9.65
CA VAL A 103 -1.86 -5.57 -8.67
C VAL A 103 -3.28 -6.14 -8.61
N ASP A 104 -4.31 -5.29 -8.53
CA ASP A 104 -5.71 -5.74 -8.51
C ASP A 104 -6.08 -6.60 -9.72
N LEU A 105 -5.56 -6.25 -10.92
CA LEU A 105 -5.73 -7.05 -12.13
C LEU A 105 -5.00 -8.40 -12.07
N ALA A 106 -3.89 -8.49 -11.36
CA ALA A 106 -3.12 -9.72 -11.22
C ALA A 106 -3.77 -10.73 -10.24
N ILE A 107 -4.52 -10.26 -9.24
CA ILE A 107 -5.09 -11.11 -8.20
C ILE A 107 -5.91 -12.29 -8.76
N PRO A 108 -6.82 -12.14 -9.74
CA PRO A 108 -7.56 -13.27 -10.31
C PRO A 108 -6.67 -14.34 -10.92
N SER A 109 -5.56 -13.95 -11.58
CA SER A 109 -4.60 -14.89 -12.16
C SER A 109 -3.76 -15.57 -11.08
N LEU A 110 -3.30 -14.83 -10.08
CA LEU A 110 -2.57 -15.38 -8.94
C LEU A 110 -3.40 -16.37 -8.11
N ARG A 111 -4.72 -16.23 -8.07
CA ARG A 111 -5.62 -17.21 -7.43
C ARG A 111 -5.69 -18.56 -8.16
N GLN A 112 -5.19 -18.65 -9.39
CA GLN A 112 -5.13 -19.90 -10.15
C GLN A 112 -3.88 -20.74 -9.84
N LEU A 113 -2.96 -20.22 -9.01
CA LEU A 113 -1.80 -20.98 -8.55
C LEU A 113 -2.25 -22.21 -7.74
N SER A 114 -1.48 -23.29 -7.83
CA SER A 114 -1.64 -24.37 -6.87
C SER A 114 -1.14 -23.96 -5.48
N PRO A 115 -1.53 -24.64 -4.38
CA PRO A 115 -1.04 -24.34 -3.04
C PRO A 115 0.50 -24.34 -2.95
N ALA A 116 1.18 -25.25 -3.64
CA ALA A 116 2.64 -25.31 -3.67
C ALA A 116 3.26 -24.12 -4.42
N GLN A 117 2.64 -23.69 -5.52
CA GLN A 117 3.07 -22.51 -6.26
C GLN A 117 2.83 -21.23 -5.45
N PHE A 118 1.71 -21.14 -4.73
CA PHE A 118 1.44 -20.02 -3.84
C PHE A 118 2.46 -19.93 -2.71
N GLU A 119 2.85 -21.06 -2.11
CA GLU A 119 3.89 -21.09 -1.08
C GLU A 119 5.22 -20.58 -1.61
N ALA A 120 5.67 -21.09 -2.79
CA ALA A 120 6.88 -20.63 -3.45
C ALA A 120 6.82 -19.14 -3.81
N PHE A 121 5.67 -18.68 -4.31
CA PHE A 121 5.42 -17.27 -4.61
C PHE A 121 5.56 -16.41 -3.35
N SER A 122 4.95 -16.82 -2.23
CA SER A 122 4.99 -16.07 -0.97
C SER A 122 6.40 -16.02 -0.39
N GLN A 123 7.18 -17.09 -0.49
CA GLN A 123 8.58 -17.12 -0.04
C GLN A 123 9.46 -16.20 -0.89
N THR A 124 9.28 -16.20 -2.21
CA THR A 124 10.03 -15.30 -3.11
C THR A 124 9.64 -13.83 -2.86
N LEU A 125 8.36 -13.55 -2.62
CA LEU A 125 7.85 -12.22 -2.28
C LEU A 125 8.52 -11.69 -1.00
N GLN A 126 8.53 -12.50 0.04
CA GLN A 126 9.16 -12.17 1.31
C GLN A 126 10.66 -11.93 1.16
N TRP A 127 11.35 -12.81 0.42
CA TRP A 127 12.78 -12.69 0.18
C TRP A 127 13.13 -11.39 -0.59
N LEU A 128 12.36 -11.02 -1.61
CA LEU A 128 12.59 -9.77 -2.37
C LEU A 128 12.58 -8.55 -1.46
N ILE A 129 11.66 -8.51 -0.52
CA ILE A 129 11.54 -7.39 0.42
C ILE A 129 12.68 -7.40 1.45
N GLU A 130 13.03 -8.58 1.99
CA GLU A 130 14.10 -8.68 2.97
C GLU A 130 15.49 -8.44 2.37
N SER A 131 15.66 -8.67 1.07
CA SER A 131 16.92 -8.48 0.36
C SER A 131 17.24 -7.01 0.04
N ASP A 132 16.23 -6.14 0.03
CA ASP A 132 16.43 -4.71 -0.21
C ASP A 132 16.72 -3.98 1.10
N GLN A 133 17.95 -3.42 1.21
CA GLN A 133 18.34 -2.63 2.38
C GLN A 133 17.66 -1.24 2.44
N GLN A 134 16.97 -0.83 1.38
CA GLN A 134 16.25 0.44 1.26
C GLN A 134 14.79 0.22 0.86
N ILE A 135 14.09 -0.61 1.62
CA ILE A 135 12.69 -0.93 1.32
C ILE A 135 11.85 0.35 1.27
N ASP A 136 11.24 0.58 0.11
CA ASP A 136 10.20 1.59 -0.03
C ASP A 136 8.93 1.09 0.71
N LEU A 137 8.40 1.94 1.59
CA LEU A 137 7.20 1.60 2.35
C LEU A 137 6.00 1.29 1.44
N PHE A 138 5.98 1.82 0.23
CA PHE A 138 4.96 1.50 -0.75
C PHE A 138 5.09 0.06 -1.26
N GLU A 139 6.30 -0.42 -1.50
CA GLU A 139 6.58 -1.80 -1.90
C GLU A 139 6.16 -2.79 -0.80
N PHE A 140 6.47 -2.46 0.45
CA PHE A 140 5.99 -3.21 1.61
C PHE A 140 4.46 -3.25 1.68
N ALA A 141 3.80 -2.11 1.45
CA ALA A 141 2.34 -2.05 1.46
C ALA A 141 1.72 -2.87 0.31
N LEU A 142 2.33 -2.84 -0.89
CA LEU A 142 1.93 -3.69 -2.02
C LEU A 142 2.02 -5.19 -1.66
N GLN A 143 3.10 -5.61 -1.01
CA GLN A 143 3.21 -7.00 -0.52
C GLN A 143 2.02 -7.34 0.37
N LYS A 144 1.71 -6.49 1.36
CA LYS A 144 0.62 -6.75 2.29
C LYS A 144 -0.74 -6.81 1.59
N VAL A 145 -0.96 -5.99 0.58
CA VAL A 145 -2.15 -6.06 -0.29
C VAL A 145 -2.24 -7.42 -0.98
N VAL A 146 -1.17 -7.86 -1.65
CA VAL A 146 -1.10 -9.15 -2.34
C VAL A 146 -1.32 -10.30 -1.36
N GLU A 147 -0.59 -10.34 -0.25
CA GLU A 147 -0.73 -11.37 0.79
C GLU A 147 -2.17 -11.45 1.30
N ARG A 148 -2.80 -10.33 1.61
CA ARG A 148 -4.18 -10.30 2.10
C ARG A 148 -5.15 -10.89 1.10
N HIS A 149 -5.08 -10.47 -0.17
CA HIS A 149 -5.99 -10.93 -1.22
C HIS A 149 -5.83 -12.41 -1.56
N LEU A 150 -4.62 -12.95 -1.45
CA LEU A 150 -4.34 -14.35 -1.75
C LEU A 150 -4.50 -15.27 -0.55
N ARG A 151 -4.13 -14.83 0.65
CA ARG A 151 -4.26 -15.64 1.88
C ARG A 151 -5.69 -16.14 2.10
N HIS A 152 -6.69 -15.30 1.85
CA HIS A 152 -8.10 -15.69 1.95
C HIS A 152 -8.51 -16.77 0.95
N HIS A 153 -7.77 -16.94 -0.14
CA HIS A 153 -8.05 -17.94 -1.16
C HIS A 153 -7.35 -19.27 -0.86
N PHE A 154 -6.08 -19.23 -0.47
CA PHE A 154 -5.23 -20.42 -0.33
C PHE A 154 -5.22 -21.01 1.09
N VAL A 155 -5.37 -20.20 2.10
CA VAL A 155 -5.44 -20.65 3.48
C VAL A 155 -6.90 -20.73 3.86
N ALA A 156 -7.40 -21.93 4.13
CA ALA A 156 -8.74 -22.16 4.69
C ALA A 156 -8.78 -21.59 6.12
N GLN A 157 -8.69 -20.28 6.24
CA GLN A 157 -8.94 -19.60 7.50
C GLN A 157 -10.46 -19.57 7.68
N SER A 158 -10.94 -20.21 8.74
CA SER A 158 -12.17 -19.74 9.34
C SER A 158 -12.00 -18.22 9.47
N ARG A 159 -12.93 -17.43 8.93
CA ARG A 159 -12.97 -15.99 9.18
C ARG A 159 -12.84 -15.82 10.69
N GLN A 160 -11.62 -15.47 11.14
CA GLN A 160 -11.45 -15.16 12.55
C GLN A 160 -12.35 -13.96 12.80
N ALA A 161 -13.35 -14.17 13.65
CA ALA A 161 -14.17 -13.07 14.10
C ALA A 161 -13.23 -12.00 14.69
N PRO A 162 -13.52 -10.70 14.46
CA PRO A 162 -12.68 -9.65 15.02
C PRO A 162 -12.50 -9.89 16.53
N SER A 163 -11.24 -9.96 16.97
CA SER A 163 -10.92 -10.19 18.39
C SER A 163 -10.89 -8.88 19.18
N HIS A 164 -10.69 -7.74 18.48
CA HIS A 164 -10.62 -6.43 19.09
C HIS A 164 -11.86 -5.58 18.77
N HIS A 165 -12.67 -5.35 19.79
CA HIS A 165 -13.88 -4.51 19.74
C HIS A 165 -13.68 -3.12 20.36
N VAL A 166 -12.55 -2.89 21.00
CA VAL A 166 -12.16 -1.61 21.64
C VAL A 166 -10.78 -1.19 21.14
N ILE A 167 -10.58 0.13 21.06
CA ILE A 167 -9.36 0.69 20.50
C ILE A 167 -8.15 0.60 21.44
N LEU A 168 -8.35 0.48 22.75
CA LEU A 168 -7.28 0.58 23.74
C LEU A 168 -6.12 -0.40 23.52
N PRO A 169 -6.33 -1.71 23.26
CA PRO A 169 -5.25 -2.64 22.96
C PRO A 169 -4.54 -2.35 21.63
N LEU A 170 -5.18 -1.61 20.74
CA LEU A 170 -4.67 -1.29 19.41
C LEU A 170 -3.84 0.00 19.36
N LEU A 171 -3.84 0.80 20.44
CA LEU A 171 -3.15 2.08 20.46
C LEU A 171 -1.64 1.98 20.18
N PRO A 172 -0.90 1.01 20.72
CA PRO A 172 0.53 0.87 20.39
C PRO A 172 0.75 0.65 18.89
N HIS A 173 -0.06 -0.18 18.26
CA HIS A 173 0.03 -0.49 16.83
C HIS A 173 -0.40 0.72 15.95
N ALA A 174 -1.44 1.42 16.36
CA ALA A 174 -1.84 2.69 15.72
C ALA A 174 -0.75 3.76 15.85
N GLN A 175 -0.08 3.85 17.00
CA GLN A 175 1.03 4.77 17.24
C GLN A 175 2.20 4.51 16.28
N VAL A 176 2.57 3.26 16.08
CA VAL A 176 3.64 2.88 15.12
C VAL A 176 3.30 3.38 13.72
N LEU A 177 2.09 3.08 13.21
CA LEU A 177 1.70 3.51 11.86
C LEU A 177 1.61 5.03 11.74
N ILE A 178 0.97 5.73 12.70
CA ILE A 178 0.82 7.18 12.67
C ILE A 178 2.20 7.87 12.74
N SER A 179 3.11 7.37 13.59
CA SER A 179 4.48 7.90 13.68
C SER A 179 5.27 7.67 12.38
N GLY A 180 5.18 6.47 11.80
CA GLY A 180 5.84 6.16 10.54
C GLY A 180 5.37 7.06 9.40
N PHE A 181 4.06 7.25 9.26
CA PHE A 181 3.49 8.15 8.26
C PHE A 181 3.89 9.62 8.48
N ALA A 182 4.00 10.06 9.74
CA ALA A 182 4.46 11.39 10.06
C ALA A 182 5.93 11.61 9.64
N HIS A 183 6.79 10.62 9.82
CA HIS A 183 8.20 10.69 9.42
C HIS A 183 8.40 10.68 7.90
N ILE A 184 7.54 9.95 7.16
CA ILE A 184 7.69 9.80 5.71
C ILE A 184 7.27 11.07 4.97
N GLY A 185 6.20 11.71 5.42
CA GLY A 185 5.67 12.91 4.76
C GLY A 185 6.44 14.20 5.07
N HIS A 186 7.34 14.19 6.07
CA HIS A 186 7.91 15.42 6.59
C HIS A 186 9.38 15.26 7.02
N ASP A 187 10.28 16.05 6.41
CA ASP A 187 11.72 16.05 6.73
C ASP A 187 12.07 16.91 7.96
N GLN A 188 11.20 17.84 8.34
CA GLN A 188 11.45 18.75 9.45
C GLN A 188 10.77 18.25 10.73
N ALA A 189 11.50 18.16 11.84
CA ALA A 189 11.00 17.66 13.11
C ALA A 189 9.70 18.34 13.60
N ALA A 190 9.56 19.66 13.41
CA ALA A 190 8.34 20.38 13.77
C ALA A 190 7.13 19.99 12.91
N ALA A 191 7.34 19.75 11.60
CA ALA A 191 6.30 19.31 10.70
C ALA A 191 5.90 17.86 10.98
N THR A 192 6.87 16.98 11.24
CA THR A 192 6.64 15.59 11.67
C THR A 192 5.80 15.53 12.95
N GLN A 193 6.16 16.36 13.96
CA GLN A 193 5.42 16.42 15.20
C GLN A 193 3.97 16.90 14.97
N LEU A 194 3.77 17.94 14.16
CA LEU A 194 2.44 18.44 13.81
C LEU A 194 1.61 17.39 13.08
N ALA A 195 2.21 16.66 12.14
CA ALA A 195 1.56 15.59 11.40
C ALA A 195 1.09 14.47 12.34
N PHE A 196 1.96 14.04 13.25
CA PHE A 196 1.60 13.07 14.28
C PHE A 196 0.43 13.57 15.15
N GLU A 197 0.49 14.80 15.64
CA GLU A 197 -0.56 15.40 16.48
C GLU A 197 -1.91 15.48 15.76
N ARG A 198 -1.91 15.81 14.47
CA ARG A 198 -3.12 15.82 13.63
C ARG A 198 -3.73 14.42 13.50
N GLY A 199 -2.89 13.40 13.35
CA GLY A 199 -3.33 12.00 13.28
C GLY A 199 -3.93 11.52 14.58
N ILE A 200 -3.20 11.65 15.71
CA ILE A 200 -3.67 11.15 17.00
C ILE A 200 -4.89 11.90 17.55
N ALA A 201 -5.12 13.14 17.11
CA ALA A 201 -6.33 13.91 17.49
C ALA A 201 -7.62 13.17 17.07
N GLN A 202 -7.57 12.36 16.01
CA GLN A 202 -8.72 11.56 15.53
C GLN A 202 -9.05 10.38 16.45
N LEU A 203 -8.12 10.02 17.35
CA LEU A 203 -8.31 9.00 18.39
C LEU A 203 -8.93 9.56 19.68
N GLY A 204 -9.19 10.88 19.73
CA GLY A 204 -9.80 11.57 20.87
C GLY A 204 -8.90 11.58 22.11
N GLU A 205 -9.50 11.45 23.29
CA GLU A 205 -8.75 11.52 24.57
C GLU A 205 -7.67 10.43 24.72
N LEU A 206 -7.86 9.27 24.06
CA LEU A 206 -6.87 8.21 24.10
C LEU A 206 -5.64 8.56 23.26
N GLY A 207 -5.83 9.29 22.15
CA GLY A 207 -4.73 9.76 21.31
C GLY A 207 -3.78 10.72 22.06
N LYS A 208 -4.31 11.54 22.95
CA LYS A 208 -3.49 12.49 23.75
C LYS A 208 -2.42 11.83 24.63
N LYS A 209 -2.52 10.52 24.85
CA LYS A 209 -1.54 9.74 25.64
C LYS A 209 -0.39 9.21 24.78
N LEU A 210 -0.52 9.30 23.45
CA LEU A 210 0.48 8.82 22.52
C LEU A 210 1.54 9.90 22.26
N THR A 211 2.76 9.45 22.02
CA THR A 211 3.91 10.30 21.69
C THR A 211 4.48 9.88 20.35
N LEU A 212 5.06 10.81 19.60
CA LEU A 212 5.76 10.47 18.37
C LEU A 212 6.90 9.50 18.68
N LEU A 213 6.89 8.33 18.02
CA LEU A 213 7.98 7.37 18.12
C LEU A 213 9.15 7.82 17.27
N PRO A 214 10.41 7.53 17.67
CA PRO A 214 11.57 7.68 16.81
C PRO A 214 11.43 6.83 15.53
N PHE A 215 12.07 7.26 14.44
CA PHE A 215 11.96 6.60 13.12
C PHE A 215 12.39 5.12 13.17
N ASP A 216 13.43 4.79 13.93
CA ASP A 216 13.93 3.43 14.12
C ASP A 216 12.94 2.50 14.84
N GLN A 217 11.95 3.03 15.55
CA GLN A 217 10.85 2.28 16.16
C GLN A 217 9.61 2.16 15.26
N CYS A 218 9.68 2.68 14.04
CA CYS A 218 8.63 2.61 13.02
C CYS A 218 9.12 1.85 11.78
N ASN A 219 10.07 0.92 11.94
CA ASN A 219 10.62 0.13 10.84
C ASN A 219 9.61 -0.92 10.34
N LEU A 220 9.94 -1.60 9.25
CA LEU A 220 9.03 -2.53 8.59
C LEU A 220 8.55 -3.69 9.47
N PRO A 221 9.39 -4.35 10.29
CA PRO A 221 8.94 -5.35 11.24
C PRO A 221 7.85 -4.84 12.19
N GLN A 222 8.02 -3.66 12.79
CA GLN A 222 7.02 -3.06 13.66
C GLN A 222 5.74 -2.68 12.91
N MET A 223 5.86 -2.14 11.70
CA MET A 223 4.69 -1.85 10.86
C MET A 223 3.95 -3.12 10.44
N ASN A 224 4.68 -4.20 10.13
CA ASN A 224 4.08 -5.51 9.85
C ASN A 224 3.26 -6.03 11.03
N GLU A 225 3.86 -6.06 12.22
CA GLU A 225 3.19 -6.45 13.46
C GLU A 225 1.95 -5.57 13.70
N ALA A 226 2.06 -4.26 13.48
CA ALA A 226 0.96 -3.34 13.63
C ALA A 226 -0.20 -3.68 12.67
N ILE A 227 0.07 -3.93 11.40
CA ILE A 227 -0.96 -4.31 10.40
C ILE A 227 -1.63 -5.63 10.81
N GLU A 228 -0.87 -6.64 11.24
CA GLU A 228 -1.41 -7.93 11.65
C GLU A 228 -2.38 -7.79 12.84
N HIS A 229 -2.00 -7.05 13.87
CA HIS A 229 -2.87 -6.78 15.02
C HIS A 229 -4.10 -5.95 14.66
N LEU A 230 -3.94 -4.92 13.83
CA LEU A 230 -5.03 -4.07 13.38
C LEU A 230 -6.03 -4.81 12.49
N ASN A 231 -5.59 -5.81 11.73
CA ASN A 231 -6.48 -6.67 10.95
C ASN A 231 -7.41 -7.55 11.81
N LEU A 232 -7.08 -7.75 13.08
CA LEU A 232 -7.96 -8.43 14.04
C LEU A 232 -9.01 -7.50 14.65
N ALA A 233 -8.99 -6.20 14.32
CA ALA A 233 -9.95 -5.22 14.80
C ALA A 233 -11.25 -5.25 13.99
N THR A 234 -12.32 -4.73 14.62
CA THR A 234 -13.58 -4.49 13.89
C THR A 234 -13.39 -3.49 12.75
N PRO A 235 -14.19 -3.58 11.66
CA PRO A 235 -14.08 -2.66 10.53
C PRO A 235 -14.13 -1.17 10.93
N GLY A 236 -15.01 -0.81 11.87
CA GLY A 236 -15.11 0.57 12.35
C GLY A 236 -13.84 1.09 13.06
N LEU A 237 -13.12 0.21 13.78
CA LEU A 237 -11.85 0.57 14.40
C LEU A 237 -10.75 0.73 13.34
N ARG A 238 -10.68 -0.15 12.36
CA ARG A 238 -9.74 -0.04 11.23
C ARG A 238 -9.98 1.26 10.45
N GLN A 239 -11.23 1.58 10.12
CA GLN A 239 -11.59 2.85 9.46
C GLN A 239 -11.14 4.07 10.26
N ARG A 240 -11.31 4.04 11.58
CA ARG A 240 -10.85 5.14 12.45
C ARG A 240 -9.34 5.32 12.41
N ILE A 241 -8.58 4.22 12.32
CA ILE A 241 -7.12 4.27 12.19
C ILE A 241 -6.73 4.83 10.82
N ILE A 242 -7.35 4.35 9.74
CA ILE A 242 -7.13 4.92 8.39
C ILE A 242 -7.47 6.41 8.35
N PHE A 243 -8.53 6.83 9.04
CA PHE A 243 -8.88 8.24 9.17
C PHE A 243 -7.77 9.04 9.90
N SER A 244 -7.16 8.47 10.94
CA SER A 244 -6.00 9.06 11.61
C SER A 244 -4.81 9.18 10.66
N LEU A 245 -4.49 8.15 9.88
CA LEU A 245 -3.41 8.19 8.88
C LEU A 245 -3.66 9.25 7.79
N ALA A 246 -4.91 9.38 7.31
CA ALA A 246 -5.28 10.40 6.34
C ALA A 246 -5.09 11.84 6.87
N HIS A 247 -5.33 12.06 8.17
CA HIS A 247 -5.05 13.34 8.83
C HIS A 247 -3.56 13.57 9.10
N THR A 248 -2.78 12.51 9.29
CA THR A 248 -1.32 12.60 9.40
C THR A 248 -0.72 13.04 8.07
N VAL A 249 -1.08 12.35 7.00
CA VAL A 249 -0.59 12.64 5.63
C VAL A 249 -0.95 14.06 5.20
N GLY A 250 -2.18 14.46 5.45
CA GLY A 250 -2.68 15.80 5.06
C GLY A 250 -2.49 16.88 6.11
N ALA A 251 -1.52 16.76 7.00
CA ALA A 251 -1.36 17.69 8.13
C ALA A 251 -1.06 19.14 7.71
N ASP A 252 -0.40 19.33 6.58
CA ASP A 252 -0.11 20.66 6.01
C ASP A 252 -1.19 21.14 5.01
N GLY A 253 -2.28 20.38 4.85
CA GLY A 253 -3.36 20.67 3.90
C GLY A 253 -3.06 20.28 2.46
N SER A 254 -1.95 19.61 2.22
CA SER A 254 -1.53 19.14 0.89
C SER A 254 -1.03 17.69 0.96
N VAL A 255 -1.07 16.98 -0.16
CA VAL A 255 -0.58 15.62 -0.28
C VAL A 255 0.17 15.44 -1.59
N THR A 256 1.26 14.72 -1.55
CA THR A 256 1.93 14.23 -2.76
C THR A 256 1.21 12.99 -3.30
N LEU A 257 1.43 12.67 -4.56
CA LEU A 257 0.88 11.46 -5.16
C LEU A 257 1.37 10.20 -4.44
N LYS A 258 2.65 10.15 -4.07
CA LYS A 258 3.23 9.01 -3.33
C LYS A 258 2.57 8.80 -1.98
N GLU A 259 2.35 9.86 -1.22
CA GLU A 259 1.66 9.80 0.08
C GLU A 259 0.23 9.30 -0.07
N ALA A 260 -0.50 9.76 -1.09
CA ALA A 260 -1.87 9.33 -1.35
C ALA A 260 -1.93 7.83 -1.72
N GLU A 261 -1.04 7.36 -2.61
CA GLU A 261 -0.98 5.96 -3.02
C GLU A 261 -0.48 5.05 -1.87
N LEU A 262 0.45 5.54 -1.04
CA LEU A 262 0.86 4.84 0.18
C LEU A 262 -0.31 4.65 1.14
N LEU A 263 -1.08 5.72 1.41
CA LEU A 263 -2.27 5.65 2.25
C LEU A 263 -3.30 4.65 1.67
N ARG A 264 -3.49 4.63 0.34
CA ARG A 264 -4.37 3.65 -0.32
C ARG A 264 -3.90 2.22 -0.10
N ALA A 265 -2.62 1.95 -0.28
CA ALA A 265 -2.05 0.62 -0.08
C ALA A 265 -2.20 0.14 1.36
N PHE A 266 -1.96 1.00 2.35
CA PHE A 266 -2.20 0.67 3.76
C PHE A 266 -3.68 0.48 4.10
N ALA A 267 -4.55 1.30 3.50
CA ALA A 267 -5.99 1.15 3.69
C ALA A 267 -6.48 -0.19 3.13
N ASP A 268 -5.99 -0.60 1.97
CA ASP A 268 -6.30 -1.91 1.41
C ASP A 268 -5.69 -3.04 2.25
N ALA A 269 -4.44 -2.94 2.68
CA ALA A 269 -3.81 -3.92 3.58
C ALA A 269 -4.58 -4.10 4.90
N LEU A 270 -5.28 -3.06 5.37
CA LEU A 270 -6.16 -3.09 6.55
C LEU A 270 -7.63 -3.43 6.23
N ASP A 271 -7.92 -3.97 5.03
CA ASP A 271 -9.27 -4.32 4.59
C ASP A 271 -10.27 -3.15 4.70
N CYS A 272 -9.79 -1.96 4.38
CA CYS A 272 -10.56 -0.71 4.35
C CYS A 272 -10.22 0.07 3.07
N PRO A 273 -10.36 -0.51 1.87
CA PRO A 273 -9.91 0.11 0.63
C PRO A 273 -10.55 1.49 0.44
N ILE A 274 -9.75 2.44 0.01
CA ILE A 274 -10.20 3.80 -0.35
C ILE A 274 -10.01 4.00 -1.87
N PRO A 275 -10.91 4.78 -2.50
CA PRO A 275 -10.82 5.01 -3.94
C PRO A 275 -9.55 5.81 -4.30
N PRO A 276 -9.09 5.72 -5.55
CA PRO A 276 -8.02 6.57 -6.06
C PRO A 276 -8.33 8.05 -5.82
N HIS A 277 -7.29 8.82 -5.47
CA HIS A 277 -7.44 10.27 -5.36
C HIS A 277 -7.67 10.86 -6.76
N VAL A 278 -8.87 11.34 -6.99
CA VAL A 278 -9.25 12.04 -8.23
C VAL A 278 -9.21 13.53 -7.95
N ASP A 279 -8.50 14.29 -8.79
CA ASP A 279 -8.55 15.73 -8.78
C ASP A 279 -9.98 16.15 -9.11
N THR A 280 -10.80 16.45 -8.11
CA THR A 280 -12.08 17.09 -8.33
C THR A 280 -11.81 18.58 -8.53
N PRO A 281 -12.13 19.16 -9.70
CA PRO A 281 -12.19 20.62 -9.83
C PRO A 281 -13.18 21.10 -8.76
N ILE A 282 -12.82 22.13 -8.02
CA ILE A 282 -13.74 22.80 -7.10
C ILE A 282 -14.89 23.30 -7.99
N GLU A 283 -16.03 22.62 -7.96
CA GLU A 283 -17.27 23.22 -8.45
C GLU A 283 -17.54 24.43 -7.56
N THR A 284 -17.16 25.59 -8.05
CA THR A 284 -17.65 26.86 -7.51
C THR A 284 -19.15 26.82 -7.68
N GLN A 285 -19.89 26.58 -6.57
CA GLN A 285 -21.33 26.74 -6.56
C GLN A 285 -21.61 28.16 -7.06
N PRO A 286 -22.46 28.31 -8.10
CA PRO A 286 -22.92 29.65 -8.49
C PRO A 286 -23.76 30.20 -7.34
N THR A 287 -23.36 31.38 -6.85
CA THR A 287 -24.09 32.22 -5.90
C THR A 287 -25.47 32.59 -6.40
#